data_ba54171b2789e989e4cf98f50c648203
#
_entry.id   ba54171b2789e989e4cf98f50c648203
#
_cell.length_a   1.000
_cell.length_b   1.000
_cell.length_c   1.000
_cell.angle_alpha   90.00
_cell.angle_beta   90.00
_cell.angle_gamma   90.00
#
_symmetry.space_group_name_H-M   'P 1'
#
loop_
_entity.id
_entity.type
_entity.pdbx_description
1 polymer ?
#
loop_
_entity_poly.entity_id
_entity_poly.type
_entity_poly.pdbx_seq_one_letter_code
_entity_poly.pdbx_strand_id
1 'polypeptide(L)'
;MPCVVQEDMHLTALWKADDGIPYCVVHLLENAEDSAYGTNEQIAPTQHLTGVSGSLTQAAAYDLSAQGFTVQQVEQKHIAGDGSTIVSVRYTRNVYRVLFYSAKSASASVIPELTITAKHGANIEMLWPSSRFPDQYTSGWCVAPTKSTMQTCLPVMPVGGKSFWWPNQSGRYTASLNYYIESLPGESGAIDYQGRSLKLYKADKWTSSYANGYSTHEDHYDIQGFTYLDNVTYTNDRASLIRDDSTHFHIDFYYGRNIYELRFFNAVE
;
A
#
# COMPACT_ATOMS: atom_id res chain seq x y z
N MET A 1 55.20 -48.47 32.61
CA MET A 1 55.76 -48.51 33.99
C MET A 1 54.93 -47.56 34.80
N PRO A 2 54.45 -47.90 35.98
CA PRO A 2 53.79 -46.96 36.87
C PRO A 2 54.80 -45.91 37.30
N CYS A 3 54.44 -44.63 37.17
CA CYS A 3 55.24 -43.51 37.66
C CYS A 3 55.06 -43.44 39.17
N VAL A 4 56.16 -43.68 39.96
CA VAL A 4 56.16 -43.53 41.40
C VAL A 4 56.51 -42.10 41.73
N VAL A 5 55.57 -41.36 42.30
CA VAL A 5 55.74 -39.99 42.78
C VAL A 5 56.53 -40.05 44.09
N GLN A 6 57.74 -39.47 44.10
CA GLN A 6 58.66 -39.46 45.25
C GLN A 6 58.71 -38.11 46.00
N GLU A 7 58.12 -37.07 45.44
CA GLU A 7 58.03 -35.71 45.98
C GLU A 7 56.73 -35.05 45.57
N ASP A 8 56.31 -33.96 46.28
CA ASP A 8 55.18 -33.16 45.87
C ASP A 8 55.31 -32.65 44.43
N MET A 9 54.37 -33.05 43.55
CA MET A 9 54.41 -32.74 42.12
C MET A 9 53.29 -31.76 41.78
N HIS A 10 53.67 -30.57 41.28
CA HIS A 10 52.72 -29.64 40.68
C HIS A 10 52.51 -29.97 39.22
N LEU A 11 51.34 -30.48 38.90
CA LEU A 11 50.94 -30.74 37.51
C LEU A 11 50.16 -29.53 36.97
N THR A 12 50.67 -28.89 35.91
CA THR A 12 49.97 -27.85 35.19
C THR A 12 49.42 -28.42 33.90
N ALA A 13 48.12 -28.41 33.70
CA ALA A 13 47.51 -28.79 32.44
C ALA A 13 47.73 -27.67 31.41
N LEU A 14 48.39 -27.99 30.32
CA LEU A 14 48.53 -27.13 29.16
C LEU A 14 47.40 -27.46 28.18
N TRP A 15 46.42 -26.57 28.15
CA TRP A 15 45.31 -26.70 27.19
C TRP A 15 45.71 -26.01 25.89
N LYS A 16 45.57 -26.70 24.74
CA LYS A 16 45.65 -26.14 23.40
C LYS A 16 44.25 -26.13 22.86
N ALA A 17 43.82 -24.98 22.34
CA ALA A 17 42.55 -24.90 21.64
C ALA A 17 42.55 -25.80 20.40
N ASP A 18 41.47 -26.57 20.24
CA ASP A 18 41.30 -27.42 19.06
C ASP A 18 41.03 -26.56 17.83
N ASP A 19 41.66 -26.94 16.72
CA ASP A 19 41.52 -26.33 15.41
C ASP A 19 40.49 -27.08 14.56
N GLY A 20 39.97 -26.45 13.52
CA GLY A 20 39.05 -27.10 12.59
C GLY A 20 37.65 -27.36 13.15
N ILE A 21 37.26 -26.75 14.26
CA ILE A 21 35.92 -26.91 14.85
C ILE A 21 34.87 -26.32 13.91
N PRO A 22 33.83 -27.10 13.47
CA PRO A 22 32.83 -26.63 12.57
C PRO A 22 31.85 -25.65 13.25
N TYR A 23 31.34 -24.72 12.48
CA TYR A 23 30.21 -23.89 12.84
C TYR A 23 29.37 -23.51 11.60
N CYS A 24 28.11 -23.15 11.81
CA CYS A 24 27.20 -22.78 10.75
C CYS A 24 26.87 -21.29 10.79
N VAL A 25 26.73 -20.68 9.61
CA VAL A 25 26.17 -19.34 9.44
C VAL A 25 24.84 -19.47 8.69
N VAL A 26 23.75 -19.22 9.39
CA VAL A 26 22.39 -19.31 8.84
C VAL A 26 21.91 -17.92 8.46
N HIS A 27 21.46 -17.76 7.23
CA HIS A 27 20.95 -16.51 6.71
C HIS A 27 19.42 -16.48 6.80
N LEU A 28 18.89 -15.49 7.50
CA LEU A 28 17.46 -15.33 7.79
C LEU A 28 16.92 -14.14 7.05
N LEU A 29 16.01 -14.37 6.13
CA LEU A 29 15.35 -13.35 5.31
C LEU A 29 13.99 -13.00 5.93
N GLU A 30 13.70 -11.71 6.06
CA GLU A 30 12.39 -11.24 6.51
C GLU A 30 11.30 -11.64 5.50
N ASN A 31 10.15 -12.09 5.99
CA ASN A 31 8.99 -12.39 5.16
C ASN A 31 8.42 -11.12 4.49
N ALA A 32 7.71 -11.30 3.38
CA ALA A 32 7.11 -10.18 2.66
C ALA A 32 5.87 -9.63 3.37
N GLU A 33 5.07 -10.50 4.00
CA GLU A 33 3.75 -10.16 4.53
C GLU A 33 3.76 -9.87 6.06
N ASP A 34 4.80 -10.31 6.75
CA ASP A 34 4.93 -10.13 8.20
C ASP A 34 6.36 -9.76 8.61
N SER A 35 6.65 -9.72 9.90
CA SER A 35 7.98 -9.44 10.45
C SER A 35 8.75 -10.70 10.87
N ALA A 36 8.27 -11.89 10.51
CA ALA A 36 8.98 -13.12 10.78
C ALA A 36 10.13 -13.33 9.79
N TYR A 37 11.05 -14.22 10.14
CA TYR A 37 12.23 -14.53 9.36
C TYR A 37 12.26 -16.02 9.01
N GLY A 38 12.69 -16.34 7.81
CA GLY A 38 12.87 -17.70 7.32
C GLY A 38 14.15 -17.86 6.53
N THR A 39 14.55 -19.11 6.28
CA THR A 39 15.68 -19.45 5.41
C THR A 39 15.22 -19.55 3.97
N ASN A 40 16.10 -19.19 3.04
CA ASN A 40 15.93 -19.47 1.62
C ASN A 40 17.31 -19.81 1.03
N GLU A 41 17.59 -21.10 0.94
CA GLU A 41 18.89 -21.63 0.48
C GLU A 41 19.22 -21.27 -0.98
N GLN A 42 18.25 -20.86 -1.79
CA GLN A 42 18.49 -20.42 -3.17
C GLN A 42 18.98 -18.97 -3.24
N ILE A 43 18.57 -18.14 -2.27
CA ILE A 43 18.93 -16.71 -2.21
C ILE A 43 20.17 -16.51 -1.34
N ALA A 44 20.20 -17.15 -0.17
CA ALA A 44 21.25 -17.02 0.82
C ALA A 44 21.53 -18.39 1.47
N PRO A 45 22.37 -19.22 0.85
CA PRO A 45 22.68 -20.55 1.34
C PRO A 45 23.39 -20.50 2.70
N THR A 46 23.11 -21.49 3.54
CA THR A 46 23.78 -21.68 4.82
C THR A 46 25.27 -21.95 4.58
N GLN A 47 26.15 -21.26 5.30
CA GLN A 47 27.61 -21.48 5.20
C GLN A 47 28.07 -22.45 6.30
N HIS A 48 28.89 -23.40 5.92
CA HIS A 48 29.58 -24.33 6.84
C HIS A 48 31.06 -23.96 6.89
N LEU A 49 31.47 -23.44 8.03
CA LEU A 49 32.81 -22.90 8.23
C LEU A 49 33.51 -23.65 9.38
N THR A 50 34.82 -23.48 9.51
CA THR A 50 35.60 -24.02 10.63
C THR A 50 36.43 -22.93 11.28
N GLY A 51 36.78 -23.12 12.54
CA GLY A 51 37.66 -22.21 13.28
C GLY A 51 38.24 -22.85 14.53
N VAL A 52 38.92 -22.04 15.33
CA VAL A 52 39.57 -22.48 16.56
C VAL A 52 38.61 -22.39 17.71
N SER A 53 38.51 -23.42 18.54
CA SER A 53 37.66 -23.42 19.74
C SER A 53 37.95 -22.21 20.63
N GLY A 54 36.91 -21.53 21.06
CA GLY A 54 36.97 -20.31 21.88
C GLY A 54 37.28 -19.01 21.12
N SER A 55 37.70 -19.06 19.84
CA SER A 55 37.84 -17.86 19.02
C SER A 55 36.50 -17.34 18.54
N LEU A 56 36.43 -16.08 18.09
CA LEU A 56 35.25 -15.53 17.44
C LEU A 56 35.04 -16.14 16.06
N THR A 57 33.81 -16.37 15.68
CA THR A 57 33.41 -16.73 14.32
C THR A 57 33.80 -15.63 13.34
N GLN A 58 33.91 -15.96 12.06
CA GLN A 58 34.14 -15.01 10.95
C GLN A 58 32.91 -15.02 10.00
N ALA A 59 31.73 -14.97 10.60
CA ALA A 59 30.49 -14.92 9.81
C ALA A 59 30.42 -13.65 8.98
N ALA A 60 30.14 -13.82 7.69
CA ALA A 60 29.96 -12.71 6.76
C ALA A 60 28.57 -12.75 6.14
N ALA A 61 28.02 -11.57 5.87
CA ALA A 61 26.77 -11.45 5.15
C ALA A 61 26.97 -11.55 3.63
N TYR A 62 25.97 -12.05 2.93
CA TYR A 62 25.87 -11.86 1.48
C TYR A 62 25.41 -10.43 1.15
N ASP A 63 25.83 -9.90 0.02
CA ASP A 63 25.24 -8.70 -0.55
C ASP A 63 23.94 -9.10 -1.27
N LEU A 64 22.81 -8.83 -0.65
CA LEU A 64 21.46 -9.06 -1.18
C LEU A 64 20.75 -7.75 -1.55
N SER A 65 21.48 -6.65 -1.72
CA SER A 65 20.90 -5.34 -2.04
C SER A 65 20.15 -5.35 -3.37
N ALA A 66 20.68 -6.05 -4.38
CA ALA A 66 20.02 -6.22 -5.67
C ALA A 66 18.72 -7.05 -5.59
N GLN A 67 18.59 -7.90 -4.58
CA GLN A 67 17.39 -8.68 -4.27
C GLN A 67 16.41 -7.93 -3.35
N GLY A 68 16.71 -6.68 -3.00
CA GLY A 68 15.83 -5.83 -2.19
C GLY A 68 15.92 -6.09 -0.69
N PHE A 69 17.06 -6.57 -0.20
CA PHE A 69 17.29 -6.76 1.22
C PHE A 69 18.42 -5.87 1.75
N THR A 70 18.31 -5.54 3.03
CA THR A 70 19.35 -4.85 3.80
C THR A 70 19.77 -5.75 4.94
N VAL A 71 21.08 -6.03 5.05
CA VAL A 71 21.63 -6.83 6.14
C VAL A 71 21.57 -6.04 7.45
N GLN A 72 21.25 -6.74 8.55
CA GLN A 72 21.42 -6.24 9.91
C GLN A 72 22.85 -6.51 10.38
N GLN A 73 23.23 -5.90 11.51
CA GLN A 73 24.53 -6.14 12.12
C GLN A 73 24.75 -7.64 12.35
N VAL A 74 25.91 -8.15 11.92
CA VAL A 74 26.31 -9.55 12.13
C VAL A 74 27.00 -9.65 13.50
N GLU A 75 26.41 -10.40 14.40
CA GLU A 75 26.97 -10.68 15.72
C GLU A 75 27.83 -11.94 15.67
N GLN A 76 29.13 -11.75 15.89
CA GLN A 76 30.07 -12.87 15.98
C GLN A 76 29.89 -13.59 17.33
N LYS A 77 30.10 -14.92 17.34
CA LYS A 77 30.02 -15.77 18.54
C LYS A 77 31.34 -16.47 18.82
N HIS A 78 31.57 -16.86 20.05
CA HIS A 78 32.69 -17.76 20.35
C HIS A 78 32.36 -19.17 19.85
N ILE A 79 33.34 -19.80 19.21
CA ILE A 79 33.21 -21.16 18.66
C ILE A 79 33.25 -22.15 19.82
N ALA A 80 32.16 -22.88 20.03
CA ALA A 80 32.06 -23.95 21.01
C ALA A 80 32.81 -25.17 20.51
N GLY A 81 33.61 -25.82 21.38
CA GLY A 81 34.44 -26.95 21.04
C GLY A 81 33.69 -28.21 20.58
N ASP A 82 32.37 -28.25 20.83
CA ASP A 82 31.49 -29.35 20.40
C ASP A 82 30.93 -29.16 18.97
N GLY A 83 31.27 -28.05 18.29
CA GLY A 83 30.79 -27.75 16.94
C GLY A 83 29.34 -27.29 16.85
N SER A 84 28.68 -26.95 17.97
CA SER A 84 27.27 -26.56 18.01
C SER A 84 27.01 -25.07 17.66
N THR A 85 28.06 -24.30 17.36
CA THR A 85 27.94 -22.86 17.16
C THR A 85 27.18 -22.53 15.88
N ILE A 86 26.10 -21.73 16.03
CA ILE A 86 25.31 -21.20 14.92
C ILE A 86 25.26 -19.68 15.05
N VAL A 87 25.67 -19.01 13.97
CA VAL A 87 25.52 -17.56 13.80
C VAL A 87 24.33 -17.30 12.89
N SER A 88 23.44 -16.40 13.29
CA SER A 88 22.30 -15.99 12.46
C SER A 88 22.57 -14.61 11.86
N VAL A 89 22.56 -14.51 10.56
CA VAL A 89 22.64 -13.25 9.80
C VAL A 89 21.26 -12.90 9.32
N ARG A 90 20.73 -11.74 9.73
CA ARG A 90 19.37 -11.29 9.39
C ARG A 90 19.38 -10.22 8.32
N TYR A 91 18.38 -10.31 7.43
CA TYR A 91 18.18 -9.37 6.34
C TYR A 91 16.74 -8.87 6.38
N THR A 92 16.56 -7.56 6.46
CA THR A 92 15.25 -6.90 6.34
C THR A 92 14.90 -6.66 4.89
N ARG A 93 13.62 -6.79 4.54
CA ARG A 93 13.14 -6.40 3.21
C ARG A 93 13.04 -4.89 3.09
N ASN A 94 13.54 -4.36 2.00
CA ASN A 94 13.40 -2.94 1.69
C ASN A 94 11.95 -2.63 1.33
N VAL A 95 11.49 -1.46 1.76
CA VAL A 95 10.16 -0.93 1.45
C VAL A 95 10.27 -0.05 0.21
N TYR A 96 9.37 -0.28 -0.75
CA TYR A 96 9.31 0.46 -2.00
C TYR A 96 7.94 1.06 -2.24
N ARG A 97 7.83 1.88 -3.28
CA ARG A 97 6.60 2.54 -3.66
C ARG A 97 6.23 2.24 -5.10
N VAL A 98 4.93 2.06 -5.33
CA VAL A 98 4.34 2.16 -6.67
C VAL A 98 3.65 3.50 -6.76
N LEU A 99 4.05 4.30 -7.76
CA LEU A 99 3.56 5.66 -7.95
C LEU A 99 2.66 5.72 -9.19
N PHE A 100 1.55 6.43 -9.07
CA PHE A 100 0.62 6.66 -10.16
C PHE A 100 0.57 8.16 -10.48
N TYR A 101 0.78 8.50 -11.74
CA TYR A 101 0.85 9.88 -12.21
C TYR A 101 -0.43 10.30 -12.94
N SER A 102 -0.86 11.52 -12.73
CA SER A 102 -2.15 12.06 -13.16
C SER A 102 -2.31 12.24 -14.68
N ALA A 103 -1.25 12.13 -15.45
CA ALA A 103 -1.28 12.25 -16.90
C ALA A 103 -0.13 11.47 -17.55
N LYS A 104 -0.24 11.20 -18.85
CA LYS A 104 0.82 10.60 -19.67
C LYS A 104 1.83 11.67 -20.08
N SER A 105 2.55 12.21 -19.10
CA SER A 105 3.54 13.27 -19.28
C SER A 105 4.67 13.12 -18.27
N ALA A 106 5.88 13.53 -18.67
CA ALA A 106 7.02 13.57 -17.76
C ALA A 106 6.86 14.63 -16.65
N SER A 107 6.02 15.64 -16.86
CA SER A 107 5.70 16.69 -15.89
C SER A 107 4.44 16.42 -15.07
N ALA A 108 3.84 15.23 -15.20
CA ALA A 108 2.64 14.87 -14.44
C ALA A 108 2.94 14.77 -12.95
N SER A 109 1.96 15.16 -12.13
CA SER A 109 2.04 15.01 -10.69
C SER A 109 1.69 13.59 -10.25
N VAL A 110 2.30 13.13 -9.15
CA VAL A 110 1.90 11.88 -8.49
C VAL A 110 0.51 12.07 -7.91
N ILE A 111 -0.30 11.03 -7.95
CA ILE A 111 -1.60 10.94 -7.27
C ILE A 111 -1.33 10.29 -5.90
N PRO A 112 -1.24 11.06 -4.79
CA PRO A 112 -0.76 10.54 -3.50
C PRO A 112 -1.63 9.42 -2.94
N GLU A 113 -2.96 9.53 -3.10
CA GLU A 113 -3.97 8.59 -2.60
C GLU A 113 -3.92 7.21 -3.29
N LEU A 114 -3.28 7.12 -4.45
CA LEU A 114 -3.07 5.87 -5.17
C LEU A 114 -1.70 5.24 -4.89
N THR A 115 -0.82 5.95 -4.16
CA THR A 115 0.52 5.44 -3.87
C THR A 115 0.46 4.16 -3.03
N ILE A 116 1.02 3.09 -3.55
CA ILE A 116 1.15 1.82 -2.82
C ILE A 116 2.54 1.76 -2.19
N THR A 117 2.62 1.51 -0.90
CA THR A 117 3.88 1.35 -0.17
C THR A 117 3.90 -0.03 0.48
N ALA A 118 4.90 -0.85 0.16
CA ALA A 118 4.99 -2.21 0.71
C ALA A 118 6.44 -2.71 0.68
N LYS A 119 6.73 -3.77 1.44
CA LYS A 119 7.98 -4.52 1.33
C LYS A 119 8.09 -5.15 -0.06
N HIS A 120 9.31 -5.26 -0.59
CA HIS A 120 9.50 -5.97 -1.85
C HIS A 120 8.97 -7.41 -1.74
N GLY A 121 8.33 -7.91 -2.79
CA GLY A 121 7.73 -9.24 -2.83
C GLY A 121 6.37 -9.37 -2.10
N ALA A 122 5.90 -8.34 -1.38
CA ALA A 122 4.57 -8.35 -0.79
C ALA A 122 3.49 -8.36 -1.88
N ASN A 123 2.38 -9.06 -1.60
CA ASN A 123 1.23 -9.07 -2.49
C ASN A 123 0.54 -7.71 -2.45
N ILE A 124 0.46 -7.05 -3.60
CA ILE A 124 -0.18 -5.74 -3.77
C ILE A 124 -1.29 -5.74 -4.82
N GLU A 125 -1.69 -6.92 -5.29
CA GLU A 125 -2.66 -7.07 -6.37
C GLU A 125 -3.99 -6.37 -6.05
N MET A 126 -4.50 -6.58 -4.83
CA MET A 126 -5.75 -5.99 -4.37
C MET A 126 -5.68 -4.47 -4.16
N LEU A 127 -4.48 -3.91 -4.12
CA LEU A 127 -4.26 -2.47 -3.99
C LEU A 127 -4.18 -1.77 -5.35
N TRP A 128 -4.19 -2.53 -6.45
CA TRP A 128 -4.16 -1.98 -7.79
C TRP A 128 -5.40 -1.13 -8.07
N PRO A 129 -5.25 0.12 -8.54
CA PRO A 129 -6.37 1.03 -8.71
C PRO A 129 -7.18 0.73 -9.98
N SER A 130 -7.81 -0.45 -10.03
CA SER A 130 -8.57 -0.92 -11.20
C SER A 130 -10.05 -0.55 -11.17
N SER A 131 -10.62 -0.32 -9.98
CA SER A 131 -12.07 -0.18 -9.79
C SER A 131 -12.55 1.24 -9.48
N ARG A 132 -11.65 2.20 -9.33
CA ARG A 132 -11.99 3.56 -8.88
C ARG A 132 -12.46 4.51 -9.97
N PHE A 133 -12.37 4.11 -11.23
CA PHE A 133 -12.46 5.06 -12.32
C PHE A 133 -13.14 4.46 -13.55
N PRO A 134 -13.63 5.34 -14.47
CA PRO A 134 -14.21 4.92 -15.74
C PRO A 134 -13.36 3.91 -16.52
N ASP A 135 -13.92 3.24 -17.50
CA ASP A 135 -13.31 2.17 -18.31
C ASP A 135 -11.90 2.46 -18.82
N GLN A 136 -11.53 3.70 -18.92
CA GLN A 136 -10.16 4.08 -19.23
C GLN A 136 -9.11 3.51 -18.26
N TYR A 137 -9.51 3.12 -17.05
CA TYR A 137 -8.63 2.47 -16.08
C TYR A 137 -8.72 0.95 -16.09
N THR A 138 -9.79 0.38 -16.61
CA THR A 138 -9.88 -1.07 -16.82
C THR A 138 -8.90 -1.54 -17.88
N SER A 139 -8.44 -0.63 -18.75
CA SER A 139 -7.38 -0.87 -19.74
C SER A 139 -5.97 -0.84 -19.15
N GLY A 140 -5.83 -0.51 -17.86
CA GLY A 140 -4.54 -0.44 -17.19
C GLY A 140 -3.86 0.93 -17.21
N TRP A 141 -2.65 0.97 -16.72
CA TRP A 141 -1.81 2.16 -16.60
C TRP A 141 -0.62 2.09 -17.55
N CYS A 142 -0.22 3.20 -18.13
CA CYS A 142 0.97 3.26 -18.99
C CYS A 142 2.24 3.01 -18.20
N VAL A 143 3.14 2.18 -18.72
CA VAL A 143 4.42 1.83 -18.07
C VAL A 143 5.50 2.91 -18.22
N ALA A 144 5.24 3.94 -19.00
CA ALA A 144 6.12 5.11 -19.16
C ALA A 144 5.33 6.31 -19.69
N PRO A 145 5.76 7.56 -19.45
CA PRO A 145 5.05 8.76 -19.88
C PRO A 145 4.97 8.91 -21.41
N THR A 146 5.88 8.24 -22.14
CA THR A 146 5.97 8.31 -23.62
C THR A 146 5.45 7.05 -24.31
N LYS A 147 5.14 5.97 -23.56
CA LYS A 147 4.74 4.69 -24.13
C LYS A 147 3.23 4.47 -23.97
N SER A 148 2.63 3.83 -24.96
CA SER A 148 1.22 3.39 -24.89
C SER A 148 1.05 1.97 -24.35
N THR A 149 2.15 1.29 -24.03
CA THR A 149 2.10 -0.02 -23.38
C THR A 149 1.48 0.12 -21.99
N MET A 150 0.45 -0.65 -21.75
CA MET A 150 -0.29 -0.64 -20.48
C MET A 150 -0.04 -1.91 -19.68
N GLN A 151 -0.15 -1.78 -18.38
CA GLN A 151 -0.16 -2.88 -17.42
C GLN A 151 -1.48 -2.81 -16.64
N THR A 152 -2.15 -3.95 -16.50
CA THR A 152 -3.50 -4.05 -15.91
C THR A 152 -3.48 -4.49 -14.46
N CYS A 153 -2.37 -5.05 -13.98
CA CYS A 153 -2.16 -5.38 -12.57
C CYS A 153 -0.66 -5.41 -12.23
N LEU A 154 -0.37 -5.35 -10.95
CA LEU A 154 0.97 -5.58 -10.41
C LEU A 154 0.80 -6.47 -9.16
N PRO A 155 1.00 -7.79 -9.28
CA PRO A 155 0.67 -8.70 -8.20
C PRO A 155 1.60 -8.58 -6.99
N VAL A 156 2.87 -8.24 -7.20
CA VAL A 156 3.85 -8.14 -6.11
C VAL A 156 4.68 -6.86 -6.22
N MET A 157 5.10 -6.35 -5.06
CA MET A 157 5.98 -5.17 -4.99
C MET A 157 7.36 -5.49 -5.57
N PRO A 158 7.76 -4.84 -6.67
CA PRO A 158 9.08 -5.07 -7.26
C PRO A 158 10.18 -4.38 -6.48
N VAL A 159 11.41 -4.88 -6.63
CA VAL A 159 12.60 -4.20 -6.13
C VAL A 159 12.74 -2.85 -6.84
N GLY A 160 13.01 -1.81 -6.06
CA GLY A 160 13.10 -0.44 -6.57
C GLY A 160 11.76 0.27 -6.78
N GLY A 161 10.63 -0.43 -6.58
CA GLY A 161 9.30 0.12 -6.84
C GLY A 161 9.00 0.25 -8.34
N LYS A 162 7.91 0.94 -8.68
CA LYS A 162 7.52 1.16 -10.06
C LYS A 162 6.66 2.42 -10.19
N SER A 163 6.67 3.02 -11.39
CA SER A 163 5.84 4.16 -11.72
C SER A 163 4.93 3.85 -12.89
N PHE A 164 3.72 4.41 -12.84
CA PHE A 164 2.71 4.27 -13.85
C PHE A 164 2.09 5.62 -14.17
N TRP A 165 1.66 5.80 -15.42
CA TRP A 165 1.10 7.05 -15.91
C TRP A 165 -0.32 6.82 -16.40
N TRP A 166 -1.16 7.78 -16.16
CA TRP A 166 -2.51 7.79 -16.68
C TRP A 166 -2.52 7.65 -18.20
N PRO A 167 -3.23 6.69 -18.77
CA PRO A 167 -3.36 6.60 -20.21
C PRO A 167 -4.23 7.77 -20.72
N ASN A 168 -3.67 8.60 -21.61
CA ASN A 168 -4.48 9.57 -22.31
C ASN A 168 -5.39 8.81 -23.27
N GLN A 169 -6.65 8.65 -22.92
CA GLN A 169 -7.63 8.00 -23.77
C GLN A 169 -8.47 9.06 -24.50
N SER A 170 -8.78 8.79 -25.76
CA SER A 170 -9.77 9.53 -26.52
C SER A 170 -11.14 8.88 -26.30
N GLY A 171 -12.11 9.66 -25.92
CA GLY A 171 -13.46 9.18 -25.67
C GLY A 171 -14.30 10.24 -24.99
N ARG A 172 -15.58 9.99 -24.87
CA ARG A 172 -16.52 10.83 -24.13
C ARG A 172 -17.28 9.98 -23.12
N TYR A 173 -17.58 10.57 -22.00
CA TYR A 173 -18.48 10.01 -21.02
C TYR A 173 -19.57 11.02 -20.67
N THR A 174 -20.69 10.53 -20.21
CA THR A 174 -21.81 11.34 -19.73
C THR A 174 -21.90 11.16 -18.21
N ALA A 175 -21.97 12.26 -17.49
CA ALA A 175 -22.29 12.25 -16.07
C ALA A 175 -23.69 12.85 -15.85
N SER A 176 -24.43 12.26 -14.91
CA SER A 176 -25.68 12.82 -14.40
C SER A 176 -25.41 13.40 -13.02
N LEU A 177 -25.86 14.64 -12.79
CA LEU A 177 -25.85 15.27 -11.48
C LEU A 177 -27.26 15.17 -10.93
N ASN A 178 -27.46 14.29 -9.97
CA ASN A 178 -28.78 14.02 -9.40
C ASN A 178 -28.92 14.78 -8.07
N TYR A 179 -29.96 15.58 -7.96
CA TYR A 179 -30.24 16.38 -6.77
C TYR A 179 -31.45 15.77 -6.06
N TYR A 180 -31.25 15.26 -4.88
CA TYR A 180 -32.29 14.64 -4.05
C TYR A 180 -32.66 15.55 -2.90
N ILE A 181 -33.95 15.79 -2.75
CA ILE A 181 -34.50 16.59 -1.64
C ILE A 181 -35.31 15.72 -0.69
N GLU A 182 -35.29 16.05 0.60
CA GLU A 182 -36.07 15.37 1.60
C GLU A 182 -37.58 15.45 1.29
N SER A 183 -38.22 14.29 1.27
CA SER A 183 -39.66 14.13 1.02
C SER A 183 -40.49 14.73 2.15
N LEU A 184 -41.74 15.11 1.87
CA LEU A 184 -42.69 15.46 2.92
C LEU A 184 -43.12 14.19 3.68
N PRO A 185 -43.57 14.33 4.95
CA PRO A 185 -44.16 13.22 5.67
C PRO A 185 -45.32 12.59 4.87
N GLY A 186 -45.24 11.28 4.66
CA GLY A 186 -46.24 10.53 3.87
C GLY A 186 -45.93 10.45 2.36
N GLU A 187 -44.95 11.17 1.84
CA GLU A 187 -44.43 10.94 0.49
C GLU A 187 -43.39 9.80 0.51
N SER A 188 -43.47 8.91 -0.49
CA SER A 188 -42.42 7.89 -0.68
C SER A 188 -41.17 8.53 -1.31
N GLY A 189 -40.02 8.35 -0.68
CA GLY A 189 -38.73 8.70 -1.27
C GLY A 189 -38.20 7.62 -2.17
N ALA A 190 -37.28 7.99 -3.06
CA ALA A 190 -36.58 7.05 -3.93
C ALA A 190 -35.38 6.40 -3.24
N ILE A 191 -34.79 7.11 -2.27
CA ILE A 191 -33.57 6.68 -1.54
C ILE A 191 -33.69 7.05 -0.06
N ASP A 192 -33.00 6.32 0.80
CA ASP A 192 -32.75 6.69 2.19
C ASP A 192 -31.29 7.18 2.34
N TYR A 193 -31.13 8.36 2.92
CA TYR A 193 -29.83 8.93 3.22
C TYR A 193 -29.82 9.50 4.63
N GLN A 194 -28.98 8.97 5.49
CA GLN A 194 -28.85 9.33 6.91
C GLN A 194 -30.19 9.28 7.67
N GLY A 195 -31.04 8.30 7.37
CA GLY A 195 -32.36 8.13 7.98
C GLY A 195 -33.44 9.11 7.46
N ARG A 196 -33.19 9.78 6.36
CA ARG A 196 -34.12 10.68 5.67
C ARG A 196 -34.56 10.06 4.36
N SER A 197 -35.87 10.09 4.11
CA SER A 197 -36.42 9.66 2.81
C SER A 197 -36.30 10.80 1.82
N LEU A 198 -35.59 10.59 0.72
CA LEU A 198 -35.29 11.60 -0.28
C LEU A 198 -35.90 11.23 -1.62
N LYS A 199 -36.37 12.22 -2.38
CA LYS A 199 -36.86 12.06 -3.75
C LYS A 199 -36.02 12.86 -4.73
N LEU A 200 -35.91 12.37 -5.96
CA LEU A 200 -35.23 13.10 -7.02
C LEU A 200 -35.95 14.41 -7.30
N TYR A 201 -35.26 15.52 -7.17
CA TYR A 201 -35.72 16.87 -7.50
C TYR A 201 -35.37 17.27 -8.91
N LYS A 202 -34.12 17.05 -9.28
CA LYS A 202 -33.59 17.44 -10.60
C LYS A 202 -32.44 16.49 -11.00
N ALA A 203 -32.30 16.25 -12.29
CA ALA A 203 -31.12 15.59 -12.85
C ALA A 203 -30.59 16.43 -14.03
N ASP A 204 -29.36 16.87 -13.89
CA ASP A 204 -28.65 17.55 -14.97
C ASP A 204 -27.70 16.55 -15.67
N LYS A 205 -27.49 16.70 -16.95
CA LYS A 205 -26.59 15.88 -17.75
C LYS A 205 -25.40 16.71 -18.22
N TRP A 206 -24.25 16.11 -18.08
CA TRP A 206 -23.02 16.72 -18.50
C TRP A 206 -22.16 15.71 -19.29
N THR A 207 -21.46 16.20 -20.32
CA THR A 207 -20.63 15.36 -21.17
C THR A 207 -19.22 15.92 -21.21
N SER A 208 -18.24 15.08 -20.95
CA SER A 208 -16.83 15.44 -21.00
C SER A 208 -16.01 14.45 -21.82
N SER A 209 -14.80 14.85 -22.19
CA SER A 209 -13.85 13.96 -22.84
C SER A 209 -12.87 13.39 -21.83
N TYR A 210 -12.46 12.15 -22.02
CA TYR A 210 -11.44 11.52 -21.20
C TYR A 210 -10.09 12.25 -21.23
N ALA A 211 -9.77 12.90 -22.35
CA ALA A 211 -8.50 13.61 -22.52
C ALA A 211 -8.33 14.81 -21.57
N ASN A 212 -9.44 15.46 -21.21
CA ASN A 212 -9.43 16.63 -20.34
C ASN A 212 -9.55 16.25 -18.85
N GLY A 213 -9.66 14.96 -18.56
CA GLY A 213 -9.96 14.50 -17.23
C GLY A 213 -11.37 14.90 -16.77
N TYR A 214 -11.64 14.66 -15.54
CA TYR A 214 -12.83 15.14 -14.87
C TYR A 214 -12.63 16.62 -14.54
N SER A 215 -13.33 17.49 -15.23
CA SER A 215 -13.48 18.88 -14.80
C SER A 215 -14.68 18.92 -13.85
N THR A 216 -14.45 19.23 -12.61
CA THR A 216 -15.52 19.50 -11.66
C THR A 216 -16.30 20.69 -12.16
N HIS A 217 -17.53 20.43 -12.54
CA HIS A 217 -18.53 21.43 -12.34
C HIS A 217 -19.02 21.21 -10.91
N GLU A 218 -18.84 22.14 -10.08
CA GLU A 218 -19.39 22.20 -8.77
C GLU A 218 -20.87 22.06 -8.82
N ASP A 219 -21.50 20.86 -8.18
CA ASP A 219 -22.14 21.32 -8.12
C ASP A 219 -23.37 21.20 -7.38
N HIS A 220 -23.26 21.20 -6.10
CA HIS A 220 -24.40 21.54 -5.32
C HIS A 220 -24.71 23.03 -5.54
N TYR A 221 -25.96 23.37 -5.74
CA TYR A 221 -26.45 24.74 -5.79
C TYR A 221 -27.49 24.93 -4.66
N ASP A 222 -27.68 26.17 -4.26
CA ASP A 222 -28.66 26.50 -3.22
C ASP A 222 -30.07 26.19 -3.68
N ILE A 223 -30.75 25.30 -2.96
CA ILE A 223 -32.19 25.03 -3.14
C ILE A 223 -32.94 25.72 -2.03
N GLN A 224 -33.82 26.68 -2.40
CA GLN A 224 -34.59 27.44 -1.41
C GLN A 224 -35.41 26.53 -0.51
N GLY A 225 -35.24 26.64 0.81
CA GLY A 225 -35.92 25.83 1.81
C GLY A 225 -35.23 24.52 2.14
N PHE A 226 -34.04 24.30 1.61
CA PHE A 226 -33.24 23.10 1.86
C PHE A 226 -31.80 23.44 2.22
N THR A 227 -31.18 22.57 3.00
CA THR A 227 -29.74 22.60 3.34
C THR A 227 -29.06 21.39 2.76
N TYR A 228 -27.91 21.60 2.11
CA TYR A 228 -27.06 20.53 1.63
C TYR A 228 -26.53 19.70 2.80
N LEU A 229 -26.73 18.38 2.74
CA LEU A 229 -26.44 17.46 3.85
C LEU A 229 -25.03 16.91 3.83
N ASP A 230 -24.40 16.90 2.66
CA ASP A 230 -23.07 16.33 2.50
C ASP A 230 -22.03 17.45 2.61
N ASN A 231 -21.09 17.31 3.55
CA ASN A 231 -20.00 18.27 3.71
C ASN A 231 -18.82 17.97 2.74
N VAL A 232 -19.01 17.07 1.79
CA VAL A 232 -17.98 16.75 0.80
C VAL A 232 -17.90 17.89 -0.19
N THR A 233 -16.83 18.65 -0.12
CA THR A 233 -16.47 19.57 -1.19
C THR A 233 -15.96 18.70 -2.33
N TYR A 234 -16.77 18.53 -3.37
CA TYR A 234 -16.40 17.79 -4.58
C TYR A 234 -15.32 18.54 -5.38
N THR A 235 -14.19 18.79 -4.77
CA THR A 235 -13.03 19.38 -5.44
C THR A 235 -12.29 18.29 -6.21
N ASN A 236 -12.45 18.25 -7.53
CA ASN A 236 -11.68 17.41 -8.46
C ASN A 236 -11.48 15.95 -8.07
N ASP A 237 -12.23 15.48 -7.07
CA ASP A 237 -12.11 14.13 -6.56
C ASP A 237 -13.00 13.17 -7.37
N ARG A 238 -12.37 12.44 -8.26
CA ARG A 238 -12.98 11.39 -9.05
C ARG A 238 -13.62 10.27 -8.21
N ALA A 239 -13.32 10.24 -6.93
CA ALA A 239 -13.88 9.25 -6.00
C ALA A 239 -15.38 9.44 -5.76
N SER A 240 -15.94 10.60 -6.08
CA SER A 240 -17.36 10.88 -5.93
C SER A 240 -18.24 10.39 -7.10
N LEU A 241 -17.64 10.00 -8.22
CA LEU A 241 -18.39 9.46 -9.34
C LEU A 241 -18.83 8.03 -9.07
N ILE A 242 -20.13 7.82 -9.08
CA ILE A 242 -20.72 6.49 -9.06
C ILE A 242 -20.88 6.03 -10.50
N ARG A 243 -20.37 4.86 -10.80
CA ARG A 243 -20.38 4.29 -12.14
C ARG A 243 -21.68 3.54 -12.39
N ASP A 244 -22.39 3.93 -13.46
CA ASP A 244 -23.58 3.22 -13.94
C ASP A 244 -23.21 2.13 -14.96
N ASP A 245 -22.42 2.54 -15.97
CA ASP A 245 -21.87 1.65 -17.00
C ASP A 245 -20.50 2.15 -17.50
N SER A 246 -20.05 1.63 -18.63
CA SER A 246 -18.72 1.97 -19.22
C SER A 246 -18.54 3.44 -19.59
N THR A 247 -19.61 4.15 -19.83
CA THR A 247 -19.59 5.52 -20.35
C THR A 247 -20.50 6.47 -19.58
N HIS A 248 -21.25 5.97 -18.61
CA HIS A 248 -22.18 6.74 -17.81
C HIS A 248 -21.81 6.67 -16.33
N PHE A 249 -21.89 7.85 -15.70
CA PHE A 249 -21.61 8.07 -14.29
C PHE A 249 -22.66 8.99 -13.71
N HIS A 250 -22.81 8.96 -12.39
CA HIS A 250 -23.61 9.95 -11.68
C HIS A 250 -22.93 10.47 -10.42
N ILE A 251 -23.36 11.63 -9.98
CA ILE A 251 -23.06 12.22 -8.68
C ILE A 251 -24.40 12.56 -8.06
N ASP A 252 -24.60 12.14 -6.82
CA ASP A 252 -25.80 12.39 -6.06
C ASP A 252 -25.56 13.47 -5.02
N PHE A 253 -26.43 14.50 -5.00
CA PHE A 253 -26.42 15.58 -4.04
C PHE A 253 -27.66 15.47 -3.16
N TYR A 254 -27.48 15.52 -1.86
CA TYR A 254 -28.54 15.28 -0.87
C TYR A 254 -28.87 16.53 -0.07
N TYR A 255 -30.17 16.85 0.05
CA TYR A 255 -30.66 18.06 0.71
C TYR A 255 -31.73 17.73 1.72
N GLY A 256 -31.54 18.19 2.95
CA GLY A 256 -32.55 18.14 4.03
C GLY A 256 -33.44 19.40 4.02
N ARG A 257 -34.69 19.24 4.41
CA ARG A 257 -35.60 20.38 4.57
C ARG A 257 -35.17 21.26 5.73
N ASN A 258 -35.24 22.57 5.52
CA ASN A 258 -35.09 23.53 6.58
C ASN A 258 -36.33 23.51 7.47
N ILE A 259 -36.13 23.62 8.77
CA ILE A 259 -37.18 23.73 9.74
C ILE A 259 -37.37 25.20 10.06
N TYR A 260 -38.60 25.70 9.89
CA TYR A 260 -38.95 27.07 10.20
C TYR A 260 -39.95 27.09 11.36
N GLU A 261 -39.78 28.03 12.28
CA GLU A 261 -40.71 28.28 13.36
C GLU A 261 -41.75 29.32 12.93
N LEU A 262 -43.01 28.98 12.99
CA LEU A 262 -44.12 29.92 12.77
C LEU A 262 -44.62 30.42 14.14
N ARG A 263 -44.46 31.70 14.40
CA ARG A 263 -44.90 32.34 15.64
C ARG A 263 -46.13 33.17 15.36
N PHE A 264 -47.17 32.93 16.15
CA PHE A 264 -48.38 33.72 16.13
C PHE A 264 -48.36 34.70 17.30
N PHE A 265 -48.57 35.95 17.00
CA PHE A 265 -48.69 37.00 18.02
C PHE A 265 -50.12 37.48 18.08
N ASN A 266 -50.70 37.56 19.29
CA ASN A 266 -51.99 38.25 19.49
C ASN A 266 -51.77 39.74 19.29
N ALA A 267 -52.58 40.35 18.46
CA ALA A 267 -52.63 41.81 18.43
C ALA A 267 -53.09 42.30 19.82
N VAL A 268 -52.23 43.05 20.48
CA VAL A 268 -52.68 43.81 21.67
C VAL A 268 -53.29 45.07 21.12
N GLU A 269 -54.57 45.20 21.36
CA GLU A 269 -55.30 46.48 21.09
C GLU A 269 -54.72 47.65 21.92
#